data_ddcb6c9c3f954e989bc2b8acfc17fa29
#
_entry.id   ddcb6c9c3f954e989bc2b8acfc17fa29
#
_cell.length_a   1.000
_cell.length_b   1.000
_cell.length_c   1.000
_cell.angle_alpha   90.00
_cell.angle_beta   90.00
_cell.angle_gamma   90.00
#
_symmetry.space_group_name_H-M   'P 1'
#
loop_
_entity.id
_entity.type
_entity.pdbx_description
1 polymer ?
#
loop_
_entity_poly.entity_id
_entity_poly.type
_entity_poly.pdbx_seq_one_letter_code
_entity_poly.pdbx_strand_id
1 'polypeptide(L)'
;RRWHISLSSWFRDYVYIPLGGSRVGAFRRALNVMVTFTISGLWHGAAMNYVAWGAANGALQVAESFLPRRFNEPRGRLGRCAKALLTFIVIDATWLLFRAHALSTALHMAERMVRCAAGAPMATGFTFPQALALVIGLAALGALDALHERGRTLTAWLDRRPAALRMALMLLGVLMVVIFGVWGTNYDAQA
;
A
#
# COMPACT_ATOMS: atom_id res chain seq x y z
N ARG A 1 2.80 -7.34 -7.32
CA ARG A 1 2.27 -8.72 -7.51
C ARG A 1 1.39 -9.20 -6.34
N ARG A 2 1.20 -8.39 -5.29
CA ARG A 2 0.41 -8.76 -4.10
C ARG A 2 -0.64 -7.72 -3.73
N TRP A 3 -0.50 -6.51 -4.20
CA TRP A 3 -1.41 -5.40 -3.93
C TRP A 3 -2.29 -5.14 -5.14
N HIS A 4 -3.59 -5.09 -4.93
CA HIS A 4 -4.63 -4.75 -5.92
C HIS A 4 -4.42 -5.42 -7.29
N ILE A 5 -4.24 -6.74 -7.30
CA ILE A 5 -3.79 -7.51 -8.47
C ILE A 5 -4.75 -7.33 -9.66
N SER A 6 -6.06 -7.32 -9.43
CA SER A 6 -7.08 -7.14 -10.47
C SER A 6 -6.95 -5.79 -11.17
N LEU A 7 -6.82 -4.70 -10.41
CA LEU A 7 -6.64 -3.35 -10.96
C LEU A 7 -5.32 -3.22 -11.71
N SER A 8 -4.24 -3.73 -11.13
CA SER A 8 -2.91 -3.72 -11.76
C SER A 8 -2.89 -4.50 -13.08
N SER A 9 -3.60 -5.65 -13.13
CA SER A 9 -3.75 -6.44 -14.36
C SER A 9 -4.57 -5.68 -15.38
N TRP A 10 -5.65 -5.03 -14.98
CA TRP A 10 -6.49 -4.23 -15.86
C TRP A 10 -5.68 -3.09 -16.52
N PHE A 11 -4.97 -2.27 -15.73
CA PHE A 11 -4.12 -1.20 -16.27
C PHE A 11 -3.00 -1.73 -17.18
N ARG A 12 -2.42 -2.88 -16.83
CA ARG A 12 -1.44 -3.54 -17.70
C ARG A 12 -2.04 -3.91 -19.05
N ASP A 13 -3.20 -4.55 -19.05
CA ASP A 13 -3.77 -5.16 -20.25
C ASP A 13 -4.45 -4.11 -21.14
N TYR A 14 -5.09 -3.09 -20.55
CA TYR A 14 -5.86 -2.09 -21.29
C TYR A 14 -5.16 -0.74 -21.50
N VAL A 15 -4.09 -0.45 -20.77
CA VAL A 15 -3.34 0.80 -20.93
C VAL A 15 -1.89 0.54 -21.34
N TYR A 16 -1.14 -0.21 -20.53
CA TYR A 16 0.29 -0.39 -20.75
C TYR A 16 0.63 -1.18 -22.03
N ILE A 17 -0.03 -2.31 -22.27
CA ILE A 17 0.20 -3.16 -23.45
C ILE A 17 -0.21 -2.45 -24.74
N PRO A 18 -1.38 -1.80 -24.85
CA PRO A 18 -1.75 -1.03 -26.04
C PRO A 18 -0.80 0.10 -26.39
N LEU A 19 -0.15 0.73 -25.39
CA LEU A 19 0.89 1.74 -25.62
C LEU A 19 2.23 1.17 -26.14
N GLY A 20 2.32 -0.16 -26.28
CA GLY A 20 3.49 -0.89 -26.72
C GLY A 20 4.21 -1.67 -25.61
N GLY A 21 3.77 -1.54 -24.36
CA GLY A 21 4.26 -2.30 -23.21
C GLY A 21 5.78 -2.18 -23.04
N SER A 22 6.43 -3.32 -22.79
CA SER A 22 7.88 -3.43 -22.61
C SER A 22 8.65 -3.74 -23.93
N ARG A 23 7.93 -3.94 -25.05
CA ARG A 23 8.51 -4.34 -26.34
C ARG A 23 9.04 -3.16 -27.17
N VAL A 24 9.15 -2.00 -26.56
CA VAL A 24 9.58 -0.73 -27.17
C VAL A 24 10.90 -0.25 -26.55
N GLY A 25 11.54 0.76 -27.15
CA GLY A 25 12.76 1.34 -26.60
C GLY A 25 12.62 1.88 -25.18
N ALA A 26 13.73 2.03 -24.48
CA ALA A 26 13.76 2.38 -23.05
C ALA A 26 12.98 3.67 -22.71
N PHE A 27 13.14 4.72 -23.53
CA PHE A 27 12.42 5.98 -23.34
C PHE A 27 10.90 5.81 -23.48
N ARG A 28 10.45 5.14 -24.55
CA ARG A 28 9.03 4.87 -24.79
C ARG A 28 8.43 4.00 -23.68
N ARG A 29 9.18 3.01 -23.18
CA ARG A 29 8.77 2.19 -22.05
C ARG A 29 8.60 3.02 -20.77
N ALA A 30 9.54 3.93 -20.49
CA ALA A 30 9.42 4.84 -19.36
C ALA A 30 8.16 5.71 -19.47
N LEU A 31 7.89 6.27 -20.66
CA LEU A 31 6.67 7.03 -20.93
C LEU A 31 5.41 6.18 -20.73
N ASN A 32 5.38 4.94 -21.22
CA ASN A 32 4.25 4.03 -21.04
C ASN A 32 3.97 3.77 -19.55
N VAL A 33 5.02 3.59 -18.74
CA VAL A 33 4.90 3.45 -17.28
C VAL A 33 4.33 4.72 -16.67
N MET A 34 4.89 5.89 -17.00
CA MET A 34 4.41 7.18 -16.48
C MET A 34 2.93 7.41 -16.79
N VAL A 35 2.52 7.21 -18.05
CA VAL A 35 1.13 7.36 -18.47
C VAL A 35 0.22 6.40 -17.70
N THR A 36 0.61 5.14 -17.60
CA THR A 36 -0.19 4.11 -16.90
C THR A 36 -0.40 4.46 -15.42
N PHE A 37 0.67 4.87 -14.72
CA PHE A 37 0.57 5.24 -13.32
C PHE A 37 -0.20 6.55 -13.11
N THR A 38 -0.05 7.54 -13.98
CA THR A 38 -0.79 8.80 -13.93
C THR A 38 -2.29 8.56 -14.12
N ILE A 39 -2.68 7.73 -15.10
CA ILE A 39 -4.07 7.33 -15.30
C ILE A 39 -4.60 6.54 -14.10
N SER A 40 -3.77 5.67 -13.52
CA SER A 40 -4.14 4.96 -12.29
C SER A 40 -4.41 5.92 -11.12
N GLY A 41 -3.63 7.00 -11.00
CA GLY A 41 -3.90 8.06 -10.04
C GLY A 41 -5.24 8.76 -10.30
N LEU A 42 -5.49 9.15 -11.54
CA LEU A 42 -6.74 9.79 -11.96
C LEU A 42 -7.98 8.90 -11.72
N TRP A 43 -7.82 7.58 -11.80
CA TRP A 43 -8.88 6.63 -11.49
C TRP A 43 -9.37 6.72 -10.03
N HIS A 44 -8.49 7.11 -9.09
CA HIS A 44 -8.85 7.31 -7.69
C HIS A 44 -9.65 8.59 -7.43
N GLY A 45 -9.66 9.53 -8.36
CA GLY A 45 -10.43 10.77 -8.27
C GLY A 45 -9.87 11.88 -9.17
N ALA A 46 -10.71 12.85 -9.49
CA ALA A 46 -10.39 13.97 -10.40
C ALA A 46 -9.56 15.09 -9.72
N ALA A 47 -8.94 14.84 -8.58
CA ALA A 47 -8.13 15.83 -7.88
C ALA A 47 -6.65 15.69 -8.24
N MET A 48 -5.93 16.83 -8.30
CA MET A 48 -4.53 16.89 -8.73
C MET A 48 -3.57 16.12 -7.80
N ASN A 49 -3.92 15.95 -6.53
CA ASN A 49 -3.14 15.15 -5.59
C ASN A 49 -3.09 13.66 -5.99
N TYR A 50 -4.16 13.09 -6.53
CA TYR A 50 -4.16 11.71 -7.03
C TYR A 50 -3.32 11.57 -8.31
N VAL A 51 -3.40 12.56 -9.20
CA VAL A 51 -2.56 12.62 -10.40
C VAL A 51 -1.07 12.71 -10.01
N ALA A 52 -0.75 13.57 -9.04
CA ALA A 52 0.60 13.72 -8.50
C ALA A 52 1.09 12.42 -7.83
N TRP A 53 0.23 11.75 -7.06
CA TRP A 53 0.52 10.45 -6.46
C TRP A 53 0.83 9.39 -7.52
N GLY A 54 0.01 9.28 -8.56
CA GLY A 54 0.23 8.37 -9.68
C GLY A 54 1.54 8.68 -10.40
N ALA A 55 1.79 9.94 -10.74
CA ALA A 55 3.01 10.38 -11.40
C ALA A 55 4.26 10.11 -10.53
N ALA A 56 4.21 10.35 -9.22
CA ALA A 56 5.30 10.06 -8.30
C ALA A 56 5.63 8.55 -8.27
N ASN A 57 4.62 7.69 -8.15
CA ASN A 57 4.81 6.23 -8.19
C ASN A 57 5.34 5.76 -9.56
N GLY A 58 4.85 6.33 -10.66
CA GLY A 58 5.38 6.09 -12.01
C GLY A 58 6.86 6.47 -12.12
N ALA A 59 7.24 7.65 -11.62
CA ALA A 59 8.62 8.12 -11.61
C ALA A 59 9.55 7.22 -10.79
N LEU A 60 9.10 6.77 -9.61
CA LEU A 60 9.84 5.81 -8.79
C LEU A 60 10.05 4.48 -9.51
N GLN A 61 9.02 3.96 -10.19
CA GLN A 61 9.11 2.73 -10.98
C GLN A 61 10.07 2.87 -12.15
N VAL A 62 10.05 4.01 -12.84
CA VAL A 62 10.98 4.35 -13.92
C VAL A 62 12.41 4.46 -13.36
N ALA A 63 12.61 5.20 -12.28
CA ALA A 63 13.91 5.33 -11.62
C ALA A 63 14.48 3.97 -11.20
N GLU A 64 13.66 3.10 -10.58
CA GLU A 64 14.08 1.74 -10.21
C GLU A 64 14.54 0.94 -11.44
N SER A 65 13.90 1.12 -12.59
CA SER A 65 14.25 0.40 -13.83
C SER A 65 15.65 0.76 -14.37
N PHE A 66 16.18 1.91 -14.02
CA PHE A 66 17.54 2.35 -14.38
C PHE A 66 18.60 1.98 -13.33
N LEU A 67 18.18 1.52 -12.15
CA LEU A 67 19.13 1.11 -11.11
C LEU A 67 19.85 -0.19 -11.49
N PRO A 68 21.14 -0.32 -11.18
CA PRO A 68 21.88 -1.57 -11.38
C PRO A 68 21.22 -2.74 -10.63
N ARG A 69 21.27 -3.95 -11.21
CA ARG A 69 20.68 -5.16 -10.62
C ARG A 69 21.09 -5.42 -9.16
N ARG A 70 22.31 -5.04 -8.77
CA ARG A 70 22.78 -5.18 -7.39
C ARG A 70 21.91 -4.45 -6.34
N PHE A 71 21.27 -3.34 -6.75
CA PHE A 71 20.34 -2.61 -5.91
C PHE A 71 18.93 -3.19 -5.98
N ASN A 72 18.54 -3.70 -7.14
CA ASN A 72 17.21 -4.29 -7.34
C ASN A 72 17.10 -5.71 -6.76
N GLU A 73 18.19 -6.46 -6.77
CA GLU A 73 18.28 -7.83 -6.28
C GLU A 73 19.39 -7.95 -5.21
N PRO A 74 19.21 -7.37 -4.03
CA PRO A 74 20.23 -7.40 -2.98
C PRO A 74 20.47 -8.83 -2.49
N ARG A 75 21.74 -9.19 -2.29
CA ARG A 75 22.16 -10.50 -1.77
C ARG A 75 22.04 -10.54 -0.25
N GLY A 76 21.61 -11.70 0.26
CA GLY A 76 21.47 -11.94 1.70
C GLY A 76 20.18 -11.38 2.32
N ARG A 77 19.91 -11.81 3.55
CA ARG A 77 18.70 -11.43 4.31
C ARG A 77 18.69 -9.94 4.63
N LEU A 78 19.81 -9.43 5.14
CA LEU A 78 19.92 -8.03 5.57
C LEU A 78 19.67 -7.06 4.41
N GLY A 79 20.28 -7.31 3.23
CA GLY A 79 20.06 -6.49 2.05
C GLY A 79 18.59 -6.50 1.57
N ARG A 80 17.93 -7.65 1.64
CA ARG A 80 16.50 -7.75 1.31
C ARG A 80 15.61 -7.00 2.30
N CYS A 81 15.91 -7.11 3.60
CA CYS A 81 15.18 -6.35 4.63
C CYS A 81 15.41 -4.84 4.48
N ALA A 82 16.64 -4.41 4.23
CA ALA A 82 16.95 -3.00 3.99
C ALA A 82 16.21 -2.44 2.76
N LYS A 83 16.18 -3.19 1.64
CA LYS A 83 15.43 -2.79 0.45
C LYS A 83 13.93 -2.74 0.74
N ALA A 84 13.37 -3.73 1.43
CA ALA A 84 11.95 -3.75 1.78
C ALA A 84 11.58 -2.55 2.66
N LEU A 85 12.39 -2.23 3.67
CA LEU A 85 12.20 -1.08 4.55
C LEU A 85 12.29 0.24 3.76
N LEU A 86 13.30 0.39 2.91
CA LEU A 86 13.43 1.57 2.05
C LEU A 86 12.21 1.73 1.13
N THR A 87 11.80 0.66 0.46
CA THR A 87 10.61 0.67 -0.40
C THR A 87 9.37 1.07 0.39
N PHE A 88 9.20 0.51 1.60
CA PHE A 88 8.09 0.84 2.49
C PHE A 88 8.08 2.33 2.82
N ILE A 89 9.20 2.90 3.28
CA ILE A 89 9.32 4.34 3.62
C ILE A 89 9.00 5.23 2.40
N VAL A 90 9.54 4.87 1.23
CA VAL A 90 9.33 5.65 0.00
C VAL A 90 7.86 5.61 -0.44
N ILE A 91 7.23 4.45 -0.39
CA ILE A 91 5.80 4.31 -0.73
C ILE A 91 4.94 5.04 0.30
N ASP A 92 5.24 4.93 1.59
CA ASP A 92 4.55 5.68 2.65
C ASP A 92 4.63 7.19 2.44
N ALA A 93 5.79 7.69 2.01
CA ALA A 93 5.92 9.11 1.65
C ALA A 93 5.00 9.51 0.49
N THR A 94 4.75 8.61 -0.49
CA THR A 94 3.78 8.91 -1.56
C THR A 94 2.34 8.92 -1.07
N TRP A 95 2.00 8.20 0.01
CA TRP A 95 0.66 8.19 0.60
C TRP A 95 0.27 9.56 1.19
N LEU A 96 1.23 10.42 1.52
CA LEU A 96 0.95 11.81 1.91
C LEU A 96 0.21 12.56 0.79
N LEU A 97 0.61 12.35 -0.47
CA LEU A 97 -0.08 12.93 -1.63
C LEU A 97 -1.49 12.39 -1.76
N PHE A 98 -1.69 11.11 -1.48
CA PHE A 98 -2.99 10.46 -1.55
C PHE A 98 -3.94 10.94 -0.45
N ARG A 99 -3.44 11.14 0.78
CA ARG A 99 -4.23 11.54 1.95
C ARG A 99 -4.57 13.03 1.96
N ALA A 100 -3.73 13.87 1.38
CA ALA A 100 -3.91 15.32 1.39
C ALA A 100 -4.98 15.76 0.40
N HIS A 101 -5.78 16.75 0.80
CA HIS A 101 -6.80 17.35 -0.08
C HIS A 101 -6.21 18.25 -1.18
N ALA A 102 -4.98 18.76 -0.94
CA ALA A 102 -4.25 19.60 -1.88
C ALA A 102 -2.73 19.34 -1.78
N LEU A 103 -2.01 19.64 -2.87
CA LEU A 103 -0.55 19.46 -2.90
C LEU A 103 0.16 20.28 -1.83
N SER A 104 -0.30 21.52 -1.56
CA SER A 104 0.21 22.36 -0.48
C SER A 104 0.06 21.69 0.89
N THR A 105 -1.07 21.06 1.16
CA THR A 105 -1.32 20.32 2.40
C THR A 105 -0.36 19.15 2.54
N ALA A 106 -0.10 18.39 1.46
CA ALA A 106 0.86 17.30 1.48
C ALA A 106 2.29 17.78 1.84
N LEU A 107 2.72 18.91 1.27
CA LEU A 107 4.01 19.52 1.56
C LEU A 107 4.11 19.97 3.02
N HIS A 108 3.07 20.61 3.55
CA HIS A 108 3.01 20.98 4.97
C HIS A 108 3.04 19.77 5.91
N MET A 109 2.32 18.69 5.55
CA MET A 109 2.37 17.44 6.32
C MET A 109 3.79 16.85 6.32
N ALA A 110 4.44 16.78 5.16
CA ALA A 110 5.82 16.30 5.05
C ALA A 110 6.80 17.16 5.88
N GLU A 111 6.69 18.49 5.81
CA GLU A 111 7.50 19.41 6.60
C GLU A 111 7.30 19.18 8.10
N ARG A 112 6.06 19.06 8.55
CA ARG A 112 5.73 18.78 9.96
C ARG A 112 6.28 17.42 10.40
N MET A 113 6.20 16.38 9.58
CA MET A 113 6.78 15.08 9.89
C MET A 113 8.30 15.16 10.11
N VAL A 114 9.01 15.86 9.23
CA VAL A 114 10.46 16.08 9.39
C VAL A 114 10.78 16.86 10.66
N ARG A 115 10.02 17.92 10.95
CA ARG A 115 10.19 18.70 12.18
C ARG A 115 9.86 17.92 13.45
N CYS A 116 8.81 17.07 13.42
CA CYS A 116 8.46 16.21 14.56
C CYS A 116 9.51 15.12 14.79
N ALA A 117 10.12 14.58 13.74
CA ALA A 117 11.23 13.64 13.87
C ALA A 117 12.46 14.26 14.56
N ALA A 118 12.57 15.61 14.55
CA ALA A 118 13.65 16.37 15.20
C ALA A 118 13.39 16.67 16.70
N GLY A 119 12.36 16.10 17.35
CA GLY A 119 12.19 16.14 18.80
C GLY A 119 10.88 16.73 19.36
N ALA A 120 9.89 17.05 18.51
CA ALA A 120 8.57 17.41 19.01
C ALA A 120 7.77 16.13 19.39
N PRO A 121 7.07 16.12 20.54
CA PRO A 121 6.27 14.97 20.95
C PRO A 121 5.16 14.75 19.93
N MET A 122 5.15 13.58 19.32
CA MET A 122 4.13 13.16 18.36
C MET A 122 2.88 12.77 19.16
N ALA A 123 1.91 13.68 19.23
CA ALA A 123 0.57 13.33 19.68
C ALA A 123 -0.05 12.42 18.62
N THR A 124 0.05 11.12 18.80
CA THR A 124 -0.45 10.12 17.84
C THR A 124 -1.97 10.10 17.74
N GLY A 125 -2.67 10.77 18.64
CA GLY A 125 -4.13 10.73 18.74
C GLY A 125 -4.70 9.35 19.10
N PHE A 126 -3.86 8.31 19.18
CA PHE A 126 -4.29 6.96 19.56
C PHE A 126 -4.30 6.79 21.08
N THR A 127 -5.38 6.26 21.62
CA THR A 127 -5.40 5.73 22.98
C THR A 127 -4.60 4.43 23.03
N PHE A 128 -4.13 4.06 24.22
CA PHE A 128 -3.37 2.82 24.42
C PHE A 128 -4.10 1.56 23.86
N PRO A 129 -5.42 1.36 24.09
CA PRO A 129 -6.16 0.23 23.51
C PRO A 129 -6.16 0.24 21.96
N GLN A 130 -6.27 1.42 21.35
CA GLN A 130 -6.25 1.55 19.88
C GLN A 130 -4.87 1.21 19.30
N ALA A 131 -3.80 1.68 19.93
CA ALA A 131 -2.44 1.35 19.54
C ALA A 131 -2.17 -0.16 19.68
N LEU A 132 -2.63 -0.76 20.79
CA LEU A 132 -2.52 -2.21 21.01
C LEU A 132 -3.29 -3.01 19.96
N ALA A 133 -4.54 -2.63 19.65
CA ALA A 133 -5.35 -3.26 18.62
C ALA A 133 -4.69 -3.18 17.24
N LEU A 134 -4.10 -2.03 16.91
CA LEU A 134 -3.35 -1.83 15.67
C LEU A 134 -2.14 -2.77 15.59
N VAL A 135 -1.33 -2.84 16.65
CA VAL A 135 -0.14 -3.73 16.69
C VAL A 135 -0.54 -5.19 16.57
N ILE A 136 -1.60 -5.62 17.29
CA ILE A 136 -2.12 -6.99 17.20
C ILE A 136 -2.63 -7.28 15.78
N GLY A 137 -3.38 -6.35 15.18
CA GLY A 137 -3.88 -6.48 13.81
C GLY A 137 -2.76 -6.63 12.78
N LEU A 138 -1.73 -5.78 12.88
CA LEU A 138 -0.57 -5.86 11.99
C LEU A 138 0.22 -7.14 12.19
N ALA A 139 0.41 -7.59 13.42
CA ALA A 139 1.08 -8.85 13.72
C ALA A 139 0.30 -10.06 13.16
N ALA A 140 -1.03 -10.05 13.31
CA ALA A 140 -1.91 -11.08 12.76
C ALA A 140 -1.86 -11.12 11.23
N LEU A 141 -1.93 -9.97 10.57
CA LEU A 141 -1.79 -9.86 9.11
C LEU A 141 -0.43 -10.38 8.64
N GLY A 142 0.67 -9.98 9.30
CA GLY A 142 2.01 -10.46 8.97
C GLY A 142 2.16 -11.98 9.17
N ALA A 143 1.56 -12.54 10.22
CA ALA A 143 1.57 -13.98 10.46
C ALA A 143 0.77 -14.74 9.38
N LEU A 144 -0.41 -14.23 8.99
CA LEU A 144 -1.23 -14.80 7.93
C LEU A 144 -0.49 -14.75 6.58
N ASP A 145 0.16 -13.66 6.27
CA ASP A 145 0.95 -13.49 5.02
C ASP A 145 2.12 -14.48 4.98
N ALA A 146 2.84 -14.63 6.11
CA ALA A 146 3.92 -15.60 6.22
C ALA A 146 3.46 -17.06 6.09
N LEU A 147 2.25 -17.38 6.60
CA LEU A 147 1.63 -18.69 6.42
C LEU A 147 1.23 -18.92 4.97
N HIS A 148 0.67 -17.91 4.32
CA HIS A 148 0.28 -17.96 2.92
C HIS A 148 1.49 -18.18 1.99
N GLU A 149 2.62 -17.52 2.27
CA GLU A 149 3.88 -17.74 1.55
C GLU A 149 4.40 -19.17 1.64
N ARG A 150 4.10 -19.86 2.76
CA ARG A 150 4.43 -21.27 2.99
C ARG A 150 3.41 -22.23 2.36
N GLY A 151 2.51 -21.73 1.53
CA GLY A 151 1.45 -22.54 0.89
C GLY A 151 0.31 -22.96 1.82
N ARG A 152 0.24 -22.39 3.03
CA ARG A 152 -0.82 -22.67 4.00
C ARG A 152 -1.83 -21.55 3.95
N THR A 153 -2.95 -21.76 3.28
CA THR A 153 -4.04 -20.78 3.23
C THR A 153 -5.00 -20.98 4.39
N LEU A 154 -5.50 -19.90 4.96
CA LEU A 154 -6.53 -19.93 6.01
C LEU A 154 -7.79 -20.64 5.52
N THR A 155 -8.16 -20.43 4.26
CA THR A 155 -9.30 -21.12 3.64
C THR A 155 -9.14 -22.62 3.63
N ALA A 156 -8.00 -23.15 3.15
CA ALA A 156 -7.73 -24.58 3.15
C ALA A 156 -7.67 -25.18 4.57
N TRP A 157 -7.27 -24.39 5.56
CA TRP A 157 -7.31 -24.81 6.96
C TRP A 157 -8.74 -24.85 7.49
N LEU A 158 -9.57 -23.84 7.18
CA LEU A 158 -10.98 -23.78 7.56
C LEU A 158 -11.81 -24.89 6.92
N ASP A 159 -11.53 -25.23 5.65
CA ASP A 159 -12.27 -26.26 4.92
C ASP A 159 -12.11 -27.66 5.54
N ARG A 160 -11.02 -27.87 6.28
CA ARG A 160 -10.78 -29.13 7.03
C ARG A 160 -11.46 -29.18 8.39
N ARG A 161 -12.19 -28.13 8.80
CA ARG A 161 -12.83 -28.06 10.11
C ARG A 161 -14.31 -28.36 10.02
N PRO A 162 -14.92 -28.85 11.12
CA PRO A 162 -16.37 -29.04 11.18
C PRO A 162 -17.14 -27.76 10.83
N ALA A 163 -18.26 -27.89 10.14
CA ALA A 163 -19.08 -26.77 9.69
C ALA A 163 -19.44 -25.79 10.81
N ALA A 164 -19.73 -26.31 12.01
CA ALA A 164 -20.03 -25.48 13.18
C ALA A 164 -18.89 -24.58 13.60
N LEU A 165 -17.64 -25.10 13.64
CA LEU A 165 -16.45 -24.30 13.97
C LEU A 165 -16.15 -23.27 12.89
N ARG A 166 -16.28 -23.63 11.62
CA ARG A 166 -16.12 -22.71 10.49
C ARG A 166 -17.10 -21.55 10.59
N MET A 167 -18.36 -21.84 10.84
CA MET A 167 -19.41 -20.84 10.99
C MET A 167 -19.18 -19.94 12.20
N ALA A 168 -18.77 -20.51 13.34
CA ALA A 168 -18.44 -19.74 14.54
C ALA A 168 -17.27 -18.77 14.31
N LEU A 169 -16.20 -19.19 13.62
CA LEU A 169 -15.08 -18.34 13.31
C LEU A 169 -15.43 -17.23 12.31
N MET A 170 -16.28 -17.52 11.32
CA MET A 170 -16.77 -16.48 10.38
C MET A 170 -17.64 -15.46 11.11
N LEU A 171 -18.56 -15.90 11.96
CA LEU A 171 -19.40 -15.02 12.78
C LEU A 171 -18.56 -14.16 13.73
N LEU A 172 -17.54 -14.75 14.37
CA LEU A 172 -16.61 -14.01 15.23
C LEU A 172 -15.87 -12.93 14.42
N GLY A 173 -15.42 -13.24 13.20
CA GLY A 173 -14.78 -12.27 12.32
C GLY A 173 -15.72 -11.11 11.96
N VAL A 174 -16.97 -11.39 11.61
CA VAL A 174 -18.00 -10.38 11.36
C VAL A 174 -18.26 -9.53 12.61
N LEU A 175 -18.43 -10.15 13.77
CA LEU A 175 -18.63 -9.45 15.05
C LEU A 175 -17.45 -8.54 15.39
N MET A 176 -16.21 -8.99 15.16
CA MET A 176 -15.02 -8.17 15.36
C MET A 176 -15.05 -6.92 14.48
N VAL A 177 -15.42 -7.05 13.21
CA VAL A 177 -15.55 -5.90 12.29
C VAL A 177 -16.68 -4.98 12.76
N VAL A 178 -17.82 -5.53 13.20
CA VAL A 178 -18.96 -4.72 13.69
C VAL A 178 -18.64 -3.99 14.99
N ILE A 179 -17.96 -4.65 15.94
CA ILE A 179 -17.65 -4.07 17.25
C ILE A 179 -16.50 -3.06 17.19
N PHE A 180 -15.44 -3.38 16.44
CA PHE A 180 -14.23 -2.54 16.37
C PHE A 180 -14.17 -1.66 15.13
N GLY A 181 -15.11 -1.80 14.19
CA GLY A 181 -15.23 -0.92 13.04
C GLY A 181 -15.64 0.50 13.47
N VAL A 182 -15.18 1.49 12.74
CA VAL A 182 -15.60 2.88 12.95
C VAL A 182 -16.91 3.10 12.21
N TRP A 183 -18.00 3.22 12.97
CA TRP A 183 -19.36 3.38 12.43
C TRP A 183 -20.00 4.65 13.01
N GLY A 184 -20.86 5.28 12.25
CA GLY A 184 -21.78 6.31 12.74
C GLY A 184 -21.61 7.67 12.07
N THR A 185 -22.51 8.59 12.47
CA THR A 185 -22.63 9.96 11.92
C THR A 185 -21.44 10.87 12.23
N ASN A 186 -20.58 10.50 13.18
CA ASN A 186 -19.37 11.22 13.54
C ASN A 186 -18.13 10.73 12.77
N TYR A 187 -18.29 9.77 11.86
CA TYR A 187 -17.21 9.37 10.98
C TYR A 187 -17.10 10.38 9.83
N ASP A 188 -16.18 11.31 9.96
CA ASP A 188 -15.78 12.15 8.86
C ASP A 188 -14.61 11.51 8.13
N ALA A 189 -14.89 10.92 6.96
CA ALA A 189 -13.86 10.34 6.10
C ALA A 189 -12.87 11.39 5.55
N GLN A 190 -13.15 12.69 5.80
CA GLN A 190 -12.37 13.84 5.35
C GLN A 190 -11.59 14.52 6.49
N ALA A 191 -11.76 14.07 7.74
CA ALA A 191 -11.05 14.61 8.89
C ALA A 191 -9.58 14.17 8.97
#